data_6af89a10c34101f5139a9be474f8b69c
#
_entry.id   6af89a10c34101f5139a9be474f8b69c
#
_cell.length_a   1.000
_cell.length_b   1.000
_cell.length_c   1.000
_cell.angle_alpha   90.00
_cell.angle_beta   90.00
_cell.angle_gamma   90.00
#
_symmetry.space_group_name_H-M   'P 1'
#
loop_
_entity.id
_entity.type
_entity.pdbx_description
1 polymer ?
#
loop_
_entity_poly.entity_id
_entity_poly.type
_entity_poly.pdbx_seq_one_letter_code
_entity_poly.pdbx_strand_id
1 'polypeptide(L)'
;MKLKKSLAELIQWERVCRVATAGRRGVPHLVPVCHVLHGGKIYFASGDDGRKVKNLRENPRVTVTVDCYSDAWVGLKGVMVQGRAKLIERGPRFRKIRALLYKKYPQYPREAALAESDSVVIEVAPVRVFSWGVS
;
A
#
# COMPACT_ATOMS: atom_id res chain seq x y z
N MET A 1 14.76 2.65 -6.31
CA MET A 1 14.35 4.07 -6.35
C MET A 1 14.17 4.59 -4.93
N LYS A 2 14.63 5.79 -4.67
CA LYS A 2 14.51 6.40 -3.36
C LYS A 2 13.43 7.48 -3.39
N LEU A 3 12.50 7.43 -2.44
CA LEU A 3 11.46 8.45 -2.32
C LEU A 3 12.03 9.72 -1.67
N LYS A 4 11.59 10.88 -2.16
CA LYS A 4 11.89 12.15 -1.49
C LYS A 4 11.32 12.11 -0.07
N LYS A 5 12.00 12.77 0.87
CA LYS A 5 11.57 12.80 2.27
C LYS A 5 10.14 13.30 2.44
N SER A 6 9.76 14.37 1.74
CA SER A 6 8.42 14.94 1.83
C SER A 6 7.34 13.97 1.34
N LEU A 7 7.63 13.19 0.31
CA LEU A 7 6.71 12.18 -0.20
C LEU A 7 6.60 11.01 0.76
N ALA A 8 7.73 10.57 1.32
CA ALA A 8 7.76 9.49 2.30
C ALA A 8 6.95 9.87 3.56
N GLU A 9 7.08 11.11 4.02
CA GLU A 9 6.33 11.60 5.17
C GLU A 9 4.83 11.61 4.89
N LEU A 10 4.40 12.07 3.71
CA LEU A 10 2.99 12.06 3.32
C LEU A 10 2.44 10.64 3.31
N ILE A 11 3.15 9.72 2.68
CA ILE A 11 2.72 8.32 2.60
C ILE A 11 2.60 7.71 4.00
N GLN A 12 3.59 7.93 4.84
CA GLN A 12 3.58 7.35 6.19
C GLN A 12 2.54 7.98 7.10
N TRP A 13 2.31 9.27 6.96
CA TRP A 13 1.38 10.01 7.81
C TRP A 13 -0.08 9.65 7.50
N GLU A 14 -0.44 9.55 6.21
CA GLU A 14 -1.84 9.30 5.83
C GLU A 14 -2.30 7.91 6.27
N ARG A 15 -3.56 7.82 6.67
CA ARG A 15 -4.12 6.60 7.25
C ARG A 15 -4.64 5.62 6.19
N VAL A 16 -4.89 6.10 5.00
CA VAL A 16 -5.48 5.31 3.91
C VAL A 16 -4.71 5.60 2.63
N CYS A 17 -4.42 4.57 1.89
CA CYS A 17 -4.01 4.70 0.50
C CYS A 17 -5.00 3.95 -0.39
N ARG A 18 -4.99 4.27 -1.67
CA ARG A 18 -5.85 3.60 -2.66
C ARG A 18 -4.98 2.79 -3.58
N VAL A 19 -5.34 1.52 -3.74
CA VAL A 19 -4.53 0.55 -4.49
C VAL A 19 -5.28 0.08 -5.71
N ALA A 20 -4.64 0.23 -6.86
CA ALA A 20 -5.17 -0.25 -8.14
C ALA A 20 -4.38 -1.46 -8.59
N THR A 21 -5.08 -2.52 -8.94
CA THR A 21 -4.53 -3.75 -9.51
C THR A 21 -5.40 -4.17 -10.69
N ALA A 22 -4.85 -4.99 -11.57
CA ALA A 22 -5.61 -5.59 -12.66
C ALA A 22 -5.01 -6.97 -12.96
N GLY A 23 -5.89 -7.94 -13.14
CA GLY A 23 -5.46 -9.28 -13.51
C GLY A 23 -5.19 -9.40 -15.01
N ARG A 24 -5.21 -10.64 -15.48
CA ARG A 24 -4.92 -10.98 -16.89
C ARG A 24 -5.87 -10.30 -17.87
N ARG A 25 -7.13 -10.09 -17.46
CA ARG A 25 -8.15 -9.48 -18.34
C ARG A 25 -8.06 -7.96 -18.37
N GLY A 26 -7.23 -7.36 -17.53
CA GLY A 26 -7.03 -5.91 -17.51
C GLY A 26 -8.15 -5.12 -16.85
N VAL A 27 -9.09 -5.76 -16.16
CA VAL A 27 -10.17 -5.06 -15.46
C VAL A 27 -9.58 -4.39 -14.20
N PRO A 28 -9.64 -3.06 -14.09
CA PRO A 28 -9.09 -2.38 -12.93
C PRO A 28 -9.88 -2.69 -11.65
N HIS A 29 -9.18 -2.92 -10.57
CA HIS A 29 -9.75 -3.06 -9.24
C HIS A 29 -9.11 -1.99 -8.36
N LEU A 30 -9.91 -1.18 -7.69
CA LEU A 30 -9.45 -0.04 -6.92
C LEU A 30 -10.14 0.00 -5.58
N VAL A 31 -9.37 -0.08 -4.50
CA VAL A 31 -9.91 -0.06 -3.13
C VAL A 31 -8.98 0.68 -2.19
N PRO A 32 -9.52 1.28 -1.10
CA PRO A 32 -8.70 1.83 -0.02
C PRO A 32 -8.16 0.72 0.88
N VAL A 33 -6.96 0.91 1.40
CA VAL A 33 -6.36 -0.02 2.34
C VAL A 33 -5.58 0.73 3.41
N CYS A 34 -5.36 0.09 4.55
CA CYS A 34 -4.41 0.52 5.56
C CYS A 34 -3.00 0.11 5.12
N HIS A 35 -2.02 0.96 5.38
CA HIS A 35 -0.66 0.75 4.85
C HIS A 35 0.42 1.26 5.78
N VAL A 36 1.63 0.79 5.57
CA VAL A 36 2.85 1.35 6.18
C VAL A 36 3.91 1.54 5.12
N LEU A 37 4.79 2.49 5.37
CA LEU A 37 6.00 2.70 4.58
C LEU A 37 7.18 2.17 5.39
N HIS A 38 8.00 1.35 4.77
CA HIS A 38 9.20 0.82 5.40
C HIS A 38 10.29 0.59 4.35
N GLY A 39 11.48 1.13 4.60
CA GLY A 39 12.59 0.97 3.66
C GLY A 39 12.30 1.48 2.26
N GLY A 40 11.49 2.54 2.13
CA GLY A 40 11.12 3.11 0.83
C GLY A 40 10.10 2.32 0.05
N LYS A 41 9.47 1.32 0.66
CA LYS A 41 8.44 0.49 0.04
C LYS A 41 7.14 0.60 0.82
N ILE A 42 6.03 0.48 0.11
CA ILE A 42 4.70 0.55 0.71
C ILE A 42 4.21 -0.88 0.93
N TYR A 43 3.65 -1.13 2.12
CA TYR A 43 3.14 -2.45 2.47
C TYR A 43 1.70 -2.35 2.92
N PHE A 44 0.89 -3.30 2.51
CA PHE A 44 -0.47 -3.49 3.02
C PHE A 44 -0.77 -4.98 3.05
N ALA A 45 -1.88 -5.35 3.68
CA ALA A 45 -2.25 -6.75 3.80
C ALA A 45 -3.63 -6.99 3.21
N SER A 46 -3.88 -8.23 2.84
CA SER A 46 -5.14 -8.68 2.27
C SER A 46 -5.38 -10.13 2.65
N GLY A 47 -6.64 -10.56 2.63
CA GLY A 47 -6.94 -11.99 2.67
C GLY A 47 -6.33 -12.67 1.44
N ASP A 48 -5.91 -13.90 1.61
CA ASP A 48 -5.23 -14.65 0.54
C ASP A 48 -6.15 -14.99 -0.64
N ASP A 49 -7.46 -14.93 -0.43
CA ASP A 49 -8.48 -15.14 -1.47
C ASP A 49 -9.03 -13.83 -2.07
N GLY A 50 -8.48 -12.69 -1.66
CA GLY A 50 -8.94 -11.39 -2.13
C GLY A 50 -8.64 -11.11 -3.59
N ARG A 51 -9.44 -10.23 -4.21
CA ARG A 51 -9.26 -9.88 -5.63
C ARG A 51 -7.88 -9.27 -5.89
N LYS A 52 -7.37 -8.45 -4.97
CA LYS A 52 -6.04 -7.85 -5.09
C LYS A 52 -4.97 -8.93 -5.23
N VAL A 53 -5.01 -9.94 -4.39
CA VAL A 53 -4.02 -11.02 -4.40
C VAL A 53 -4.12 -11.81 -5.70
N LYS A 54 -5.34 -12.16 -6.11
CA LYS A 54 -5.56 -12.88 -7.38
C LYS A 54 -5.02 -12.08 -8.57
N ASN A 55 -5.32 -10.78 -8.61
CA ASN A 55 -4.83 -9.91 -9.67
C ASN A 55 -3.30 -9.86 -9.69
N LEU A 56 -2.68 -9.68 -8.52
CA LEU A 56 -1.23 -9.54 -8.44
C LEU A 56 -0.48 -10.83 -8.73
N ARG A 57 -1.10 -11.99 -8.54
CA ARG A 57 -0.50 -13.26 -8.96
C ARG A 57 -0.42 -13.36 -10.48
N GLU A 58 -1.37 -12.75 -11.18
CA GLU A 58 -1.40 -12.74 -12.65
C GLU A 58 -0.60 -11.59 -13.24
N ASN A 59 -0.59 -10.43 -12.55
CA ASN A 59 0.03 -9.21 -13.03
C ASN A 59 0.61 -8.44 -11.83
N PRO A 60 1.93 -8.41 -11.67
CA PRO A 60 2.53 -7.78 -10.49
C PRO A 60 2.57 -6.26 -10.53
N ARG A 61 2.04 -5.63 -11.57
CA ARG A 61 1.96 -4.17 -11.63
C ARG A 61 0.91 -3.66 -10.66
N VAL A 62 1.25 -2.62 -9.92
CA VAL A 62 0.38 -2.04 -8.90
C VAL A 62 0.59 -0.53 -8.88
N THR A 63 -0.50 0.20 -8.66
CA THR A 63 -0.44 1.65 -8.51
C THR A 63 -1.09 2.01 -7.18
N VAL A 64 -0.44 2.90 -6.45
CA VAL A 64 -0.91 3.36 -5.14
C VAL A 64 -0.96 4.88 -5.15
N THR A 65 -2.06 5.45 -4.64
CA THR A 65 -2.14 6.89 -4.38
C THR A 65 -2.34 7.17 -2.91
N VAL A 66 -1.69 8.24 -2.45
CA VAL A 66 -1.92 8.83 -1.13
C VAL A 66 -2.14 10.31 -1.37
N ASP A 67 -3.23 10.87 -0.85
CA ASP A 67 -3.56 12.25 -1.11
C ASP A 67 -4.24 12.91 0.09
N CYS A 68 -4.17 14.23 0.09
CA CYS A 68 -4.87 15.06 1.08
C CYS A 68 -5.77 16.04 0.34
N TYR A 69 -7.05 16.07 0.71
CA TYR A 69 -7.96 17.09 0.23
C TYR A 69 -7.89 18.33 1.11
N SER A 70 -8.09 19.48 0.50
CA SER A 70 -8.23 20.76 1.20
C SER A 70 -9.26 21.59 0.45
N ASP A 71 -10.18 22.24 1.16
CA ASP A 71 -11.12 23.17 0.54
C ASP A 71 -10.40 24.39 -0.05
N ALA A 72 -9.29 24.79 0.52
CA ALA A 72 -8.34 25.69 -0.13
C ALA A 72 -7.50 24.87 -1.11
N TRP A 73 -7.81 24.95 -2.38
CA TRP A 73 -7.21 24.08 -3.38
C TRP A 73 -5.70 24.22 -3.53
N VAL A 74 -5.13 25.33 -3.07
CA VAL A 74 -3.67 25.46 -2.99
C VAL A 74 -3.05 24.45 -2.03
N GLY A 75 -3.85 23.90 -1.12
CA GLY A 75 -3.41 22.87 -0.16
C GLY A 75 -3.62 21.44 -0.64
N LEU A 76 -4.14 21.24 -1.88
CA LEU A 76 -4.29 19.90 -2.43
C LEU A 76 -2.90 19.31 -2.68
N LYS A 77 -2.70 18.08 -2.23
CA LYS A 77 -1.41 17.40 -2.45
C LYS A 77 -1.62 15.90 -2.51
N GLY A 78 -0.69 15.24 -3.16
CA GLY A 78 -0.73 13.80 -3.24
C GLY A 78 0.47 13.23 -3.96
N VAL A 79 0.53 11.91 -3.95
CA VAL A 79 1.56 11.14 -4.63
C VAL A 79 0.94 9.90 -5.23
N MET A 80 1.34 9.58 -6.45
CA MET A 80 0.99 8.32 -7.11
C MET A 80 2.27 7.53 -7.33
N VAL A 81 2.29 6.31 -6.83
CA VAL A 81 3.42 5.40 -6.94
C VAL A 81 3.01 4.25 -7.86
N GLN A 82 3.67 4.15 -8.99
CA GLN A 82 3.56 2.96 -9.86
C GLN A 82 4.70 2.03 -9.51
N GLY A 83 4.38 0.79 -9.21
CA GLY A 83 5.38 -0.14 -8.72
C GLY A 83 5.13 -1.58 -9.11
N ARG A 84 5.95 -2.44 -8.55
CA ARG A 84 5.82 -3.88 -8.68
C ARG A 84 5.54 -4.48 -7.31
N ALA A 85 4.59 -5.39 -7.28
CA ALA A 85 4.17 -6.05 -6.07
C ALA A 85 4.92 -7.36 -5.87
N LYS A 86 5.21 -7.65 -4.61
CA LYS A 86 5.71 -8.94 -4.16
C LYS A 86 4.79 -9.43 -3.05
N LEU A 87 4.36 -10.67 -3.14
CA LEU A 87 3.49 -11.27 -2.15
C LEU A 87 4.34 -11.97 -1.09
N ILE A 88 4.10 -11.63 0.18
CA ILE A 88 4.80 -12.19 1.33
C ILE A 88 3.77 -12.95 2.15
N GLU A 89 3.84 -14.28 2.12
CA GLU A 89 2.79 -15.12 2.68
C GLU A 89 3.07 -15.54 4.12
N ARG A 90 4.36 -15.63 4.50
CA ARG A 90 4.73 -16.09 5.84
C ARG A 90 6.19 -15.74 6.12
N GLY A 91 6.62 -16.01 7.33
CA GLY A 91 8.01 -15.89 7.74
C GLY A 91 8.33 -14.60 8.47
N PRO A 92 9.62 -14.36 8.75
CA PRO A 92 10.04 -13.19 9.54
C PRO A 92 9.62 -11.86 8.94
N ARG A 93 9.66 -11.72 7.62
CA ARG A 93 9.29 -10.49 6.96
C ARG A 93 7.79 -10.21 7.10
N PHE A 94 6.95 -11.25 6.95
CA PHE A 94 5.52 -11.12 7.19
C PHE A 94 5.26 -10.60 8.60
N ARG A 95 5.89 -11.21 9.59
CA ARG A 95 5.69 -10.84 10.99
C ARG A 95 6.18 -9.43 11.29
N LYS A 96 7.29 -9.02 10.68
CA LYS A 96 7.82 -7.67 10.85
C LYS A 96 6.83 -6.62 10.32
N ILE A 97 6.33 -6.81 9.12
CA ILE A 97 5.39 -5.86 8.52
C ILE A 97 4.06 -5.87 9.27
N ARG A 98 3.59 -7.04 9.68
CA ARG A 98 2.40 -7.14 10.53
C ARG A 98 2.57 -6.30 11.81
N ALA A 99 3.71 -6.37 12.45
CA ALA A 99 3.98 -5.60 13.66
C ALA A 99 3.94 -4.09 13.37
N LEU A 100 4.47 -3.65 12.22
CA LEU A 100 4.42 -2.24 11.83
C LEU A 100 2.99 -1.78 11.54
N LEU A 101 2.20 -2.61 10.88
CA LEU A 101 0.77 -2.33 10.64
C LEU A 101 0.02 -2.22 11.96
N TYR A 102 0.26 -3.14 12.89
CA TYR A 102 -0.38 -3.11 14.21
C TYR A 102 0.02 -1.90 15.04
N LYS A 103 1.26 -1.44 14.88
CA LYS A 103 1.73 -0.22 15.57
C LYS A 103 1.04 1.03 15.03
N LYS A 104 0.90 1.13 13.70
CA LYS A 104 0.24 2.28 13.05
C LYS A 104 -1.26 2.25 13.28
N TYR A 105 -1.87 1.06 13.30
CA TYR A 105 -3.31 0.86 13.46
C TYR A 105 -3.57 -0.06 14.66
N PRO A 106 -3.60 0.49 15.89
CA PRO A 106 -3.74 -0.34 17.10
C PRO A 106 -5.01 -1.20 17.15
N GLN A 107 -6.05 -0.82 16.41
CA GLN A 107 -7.28 -1.61 16.33
C GLN A 107 -7.14 -2.86 15.45
N TYR A 108 -6.08 -2.96 14.66
CA TYR A 108 -5.93 -4.01 13.65
C TYR A 108 -6.01 -5.42 14.23
N PRO A 109 -5.27 -5.76 15.31
CA PRO A 109 -5.29 -7.14 15.83
C PRO A 109 -6.67 -7.60 16.30
N ARG A 110 -7.49 -6.67 16.79
CA ARG A 110 -8.81 -6.99 17.33
C ARG A 110 -9.87 -7.01 16.24
N GLU A 111 -9.78 -6.09 15.26
CA GLU A 111 -10.81 -5.93 14.23
C GLU A 111 -10.56 -6.80 13.00
N ALA A 112 -9.30 -7.05 12.65
CA ALA A 112 -8.95 -7.74 11.40
C ALA A 112 -7.59 -8.42 11.50
N ALA A 113 -7.40 -9.29 12.50
CA ALA A 113 -6.12 -9.94 12.74
C ALA A 113 -5.53 -10.58 11.47
N LEU A 114 -4.22 -10.46 11.33
CA LEU A 114 -3.48 -10.99 10.18
C LEU A 114 -2.77 -12.28 10.56
N ALA A 115 -3.36 -13.41 10.19
CA ALA A 115 -2.75 -14.72 10.40
C ALA A 115 -1.99 -15.15 9.15
N GLU A 116 -0.82 -15.77 9.36
CA GLU A 116 -0.04 -16.29 8.22
C GLU A 116 -0.79 -17.35 7.43
N SER A 117 -1.81 -17.98 8.05
CA SER A 117 -2.59 -19.03 7.40
C SER A 117 -3.64 -18.50 6.41
N ASP A 118 -4.04 -17.24 6.51
CA ASP A 118 -5.14 -16.69 5.70
C ASP A 118 -4.88 -15.30 5.15
N SER A 119 -3.74 -14.72 5.42
CA SER A 119 -3.41 -13.35 5.04
C SER A 119 -2.13 -13.30 4.22
N VAL A 120 -2.04 -12.29 3.38
CA VAL A 120 -0.85 -12.01 2.56
C VAL A 120 -0.45 -10.56 2.79
N VAL A 121 0.82 -10.31 3.03
CA VAL A 121 1.40 -8.98 3.03
C VAL A 121 1.87 -8.68 1.61
N ILE A 122 1.51 -7.52 1.09
CA ILE A 122 1.89 -7.10 -0.25
C ILE A 122 2.91 -5.97 -0.13
N GLU A 123 4.07 -6.18 -0.76
CA GLU A 123 5.14 -5.19 -0.85
C GLU A 123 5.04 -4.49 -2.19
N VAL A 124 5.00 -3.16 -2.17
CA VAL A 124 5.02 -2.34 -3.39
C VAL A 124 6.38 -1.66 -3.49
N ALA A 125 7.18 -2.09 -4.46
CA ALA A 125 8.47 -1.47 -4.76
C ALA A 125 8.25 -0.39 -5.82
N PRO A 126 8.52 0.89 -5.50
CA PRO A 126 8.30 1.99 -6.46
C PRO A 126 9.17 1.84 -7.71
N VAL A 127 8.57 2.09 -8.87
CA VAL A 127 9.25 2.15 -10.17
C VAL A 127 9.18 3.58 -10.71
N ARG A 128 8.00 4.22 -10.63
CA ARG A 128 7.80 5.61 -11.06
C ARG A 128 6.94 6.32 -10.04
N VAL A 129 7.27 7.56 -9.76
CA VAL A 129 6.56 8.36 -8.75
C VAL A 129 6.17 9.69 -9.37
N PHE A 130 4.90 10.06 -9.19
CA PHE A 130 4.34 11.33 -9.61
C PHE A 130 3.76 12.02 -8.38
N SER A 131 3.92 13.32 -8.28
CA SER A 131 3.38 14.05 -7.13
C SER A 131 2.83 15.40 -7.55
N TRP A 132 1.95 15.95 -6.72
CA TRP A 132 1.38 17.27 -6.88
C TRP A 132 1.23 17.91 -5.50
N GLY A 133 1.45 19.25 -5.45
CA GLY A 133 1.29 20.01 -4.21
C GLY A 133 2.28 19.69 -3.11
N VAL A 134 3.33 18.92 -3.39
CA VAL A 134 4.36 18.53 -2.43
C VAL A 134 5.70 19.06 -2.92
N SER A 135 6.38 19.84 -2.06
CA SER A 135 7.68 20.42 -2.40
C SER A 135 8.84 19.52 -2.02
#